data_a9a9156260aa1a81f54d615e004a20cc
#
_entry.id   a9a9156260aa1a81f54d615e004a20cc
#
_cell.length_a   1.000
_cell.length_b   1.000
_cell.length_c   1.000
_cell.angle_alpha   90.00
_cell.angle_beta   90.00
_cell.angle_gamma   90.00
#
_symmetry.space_group_name_H-M   'P 1'
#
loop_
_entity.id
_entity.type
_entity.pdbx_description
1 polymer ?
#
loop_
_entity_poly.entity_id
_entity_poly.type
_entity_poly.pdbx_seq_one_letter_code
_entity_poly.pdbx_strand_id
1 'polypeptide(L)'
;KISEKDIVEDVIKKSEMILLEGYLWDEGEPKLAFDKAMFFANKTAMSLSDQFCVERHKDSFLDLVRNKLDIIFANEQEIKSLINTTNFTEVIAFGKQLGKSLIITRGKLGSVAIIMGEVVECDSKKNLKILDLTGAGDLFASGYLHGYINDYSIKESLEKGTEMSSRIIQKIGARLN
;
A
#
# COMPACT_ATOMS: atom_id res chain seq x y z
N LYS A 1 -6.37 -13.57 -13.58
CA LYS A 1 -5.18 -14.43 -13.38
C LYS A 1 -3.98 -13.74 -13.97
N ILE A 2 -2.94 -13.52 -13.19
CA ILE A 2 -1.67 -12.98 -13.67
C ILE A 2 -0.64 -14.10 -13.81
N SER A 3 0.20 -14.00 -14.84
CA SER A 3 1.31 -14.92 -15.10
C SER A 3 2.55 -14.15 -15.52
N GLU A 4 3.69 -14.81 -15.57
CA GLU A 4 4.95 -14.23 -16.04
C GLU A 4 4.88 -13.64 -17.45
N LYS A 5 4.00 -14.17 -18.30
CA LYS A 5 3.81 -13.71 -19.69
C LYS A 5 3.14 -12.34 -19.78
N ASP A 6 2.40 -11.95 -18.75
CA ASP A 6 1.71 -10.66 -18.69
C ASP A 6 2.68 -9.53 -18.31
N ILE A 7 3.90 -9.87 -17.88
CA ILE A 7 4.92 -8.92 -17.46
C ILE A 7 5.77 -8.49 -18.65
N VAL A 8 5.55 -7.24 -19.07
CA VAL A 8 6.27 -6.62 -20.20
C VAL A 8 7.50 -5.86 -19.67
N GLU A 9 8.67 -6.45 -19.86
CA GLU A 9 9.96 -5.97 -19.33
C GLU A 9 10.25 -4.49 -19.69
N ASP A 10 10.10 -4.12 -20.96
CA ASP A 10 10.39 -2.78 -21.45
C ASP A 10 9.49 -1.70 -20.82
N VAL A 11 8.26 -2.04 -20.47
CA VAL A 11 7.34 -1.13 -19.78
C VAL A 11 7.80 -0.92 -18.35
N ILE A 12 8.16 -1.98 -17.65
CA ILE A 12 8.61 -1.92 -16.26
C ILE A 12 9.92 -1.15 -16.14
N LYS A 13 10.91 -1.46 -16.97
CA LYS A 13 12.22 -0.76 -16.97
C LYS A 13 12.12 0.75 -17.22
N LYS A 14 11.13 1.19 -17.99
CA LYS A 14 10.88 2.61 -18.27
C LYS A 14 10.02 3.31 -17.22
N SER A 15 9.42 2.55 -16.30
CA SER A 15 8.61 3.10 -15.22
C SER A 15 9.49 3.46 -14.02
N GLU A 16 9.18 4.55 -13.33
CA GLU A 16 9.88 4.94 -12.10
C GLU A 16 9.65 3.92 -10.99
N MET A 17 8.45 3.34 -10.94
CA MET A 17 8.09 2.30 -9.99
C MET A 17 6.96 1.41 -10.53
N ILE A 18 6.77 0.27 -9.88
CA ILE A 18 5.60 -0.57 -10.04
C ILE A 18 4.78 -0.58 -8.74
N LEU A 19 3.46 -0.64 -8.89
CA LEU A 19 2.54 -0.93 -7.79
C LEU A 19 1.94 -2.31 -7.99
N LEU A 20 2.14 -3.19 -7.04
CA LEU A 20 1.61 -4.54 -6.99
C LEU A 20 0.39 -4.58 -6.08
N GLU A 21 -0.60 -5.41 -6.46
CA GLU A 21 -1.83 -5.59 -5.70
C GLU A 21 -1.89 -6.99 -5.08
N GLY A 22 -2.10 -7.07 -3.78
CA GLY A 22 -2.20 -8.33 -3.06
C GLY A 22 -3.27 -9.28 -3.63
N TYR A 23 -4.39 -8.74 -4.11
CA TYR A 23 -5.45 -9.52 -4.76
C TYR A 23 -4.98 -10.35 -5.95
N LEU A 24 -3.92 -9.93 -6.64
CA LEU A 24 -3.36 -10.70 -7.75
C LEU A 24 -2.75 -12.03 -7.30
N TRP A 25 -2.49 -12.19 -6.00
CA TRP A 25 -1.92 -13.41 -5.43
C TRP A 25 -2.91 -14.57 -5.32
N ASP A 26 -4.21 -14.30 -5.38
CA ASP A 26 -5.25 -15.32 -5.21
C ASP A 26 -5.36 -16.29 -6.40
N GLU A 27 -4.97 -15.87 -7.62
CA GLU A 27 -5.16 -16.69 -8.82
C GLU A 27 -3.98 -16.63 -9.80
N GLY A 28 -3.71 -17.74 -10.49
CA GLY A 28 -2.70 -17.82 -11.52
C GLY A 28 -1.31 -18.22 -10.99
N GLU A 29 -0.27 -17.62 -11.54
CA GLU A 29 1.13 -17.82 -11.14
C GLU A 29 1.73 -16.50 -10.61
N PRO A 30 1.12 -15.91 -9.56
CA PRO A 30 1.47 -14.57 -9.11
C PRO A 30 2.91 -14.47 -8.63
N LYS A 31 3.45 -15.53 -8.01
CA LYS A 31 4.84 -15.52 -7.52
C LYS A 31 5.82 -15.29 -8.65
N LEU A 32 5.70 -16.02 -9.76
CA LEU A 32 6.57 -15.88 -10.93
C LEU A 32 6.40 -14.50 -11.59
N ALA A 33 5.15 -14.04 -11.72
CA ALA A 33 4.86 -12.72 -12.27
C ALA A 33 5.45 -11.60 -11.41
N PHE A 34 5.29 -11.67 -10.09
CA PHE A 34 5.82 -10.67 -9.17
C PHE A 34 7.34 -10.70 -9.13
N ASP A 35 7.96 -11.88 -9.06
CA ASP A 35 9.42 -12.01 -9.08
C ASP A 35 10.01 -11.41 -10.35
N LYS A 36 9.40 -11.68 -11.51
CA LYS A 36 9.80 -11.07 -12.78
C LYS A 36 9.61 -9.56 -12.80
N ALA A 37 8.43 -9.08 -12.36
CA ALA A 37 8.15 -7.65 -12.31
C ALA A 37 9.14 -6.90 -11.39
N MET A 38 9.38 -7.42 -10.20
CA MET A 38 10.32 -6.83 -9.25
C MET A 38 11.77 -6.89 -9.72
N PHE A 39 12.15 -7.91 -10.48
CA PHE A 39 13.50 -8.04 -11.05
C PHE A 39 13.85 -6.88 -12.01
N PHE A 40 12.87 -6.43 -12.80
CA PHE A 40 13.05 -5.35 -13.77
C PHE A 40 12.70 -3.95 -13.23
N ALA A 41 12.04 -3.87 -12.07
CA ALA A 41 11.57 -2.61 -11.53
C ALA A 41 12.70 -1.76 -10.92
N ASN A 42 12.63 -0.45 -11.15
CA ASN A 42 13.50 0.51 -10.48
C ASN A 42 13.11 0.66 -8.99
N LYS A 43 11.82 0.59 -8.69
CA LYS A 43 11.26 0.64 -7.34
C LYS A 43 9.96 -0.15 -7.25
N THR A 44 9.74 -0.77 -6.11
CA THR A 44 8.60 -1.66 -5.89
C THR A 44 7.71 -1.16 -4.77
N ALA A 45 6.42 -1.00 -5.07
CA ALA A 45 5.38 -0.75 -4.08
C ALA A 45 4.34 -1.88 -4.11
N MET A 46 3.72 -2.17 -2.97
CA MET A 46 2.63 -3.14 -2.90
C MET A 46 1.55 -2.67 -1.93
N SER A 47 0.28 -2.85 -2.33
CA SER A 47 -0.87 -2.82 -1.45
C SER A 47 -1.16 -4.23 -0.94
N LEU A 48 -1.38 -4.39 0.37
CA LEU A 48 -1.77 -5.68 0.97
C LEU A 48 -3.22 -6.06 0.65
N SER A 49 -4.01 -5.12 0.13
CA SER A 49 -5.35 -5.24 -0.44
C SER A 49 -6.48 -5.48 0.55
N ASP A 50 -6.52 -6.60 1.26
CA ASP A 50 -7.44 -6.84 2.37
C ASP A 50 -6.92 -7.86 3.39
N GLN A 51 -7.57 -7.90 4.56
CA GLN A 51 -7.19 -8.79 5.65
C GLN A 51 -7.26 -10.27 5.27
N PHE A 52 -8.28 -10.69 4.51
CA PHE A 52 -8.46 -12.11 4.13
C PHE A 52 -7.39 -12.54 3.12
N CYS A 53 -6.98 -11.64 2.22
CA CYS A 53 -5.86 -11.86 1.32
C CYS A 53 -4.55 -12.06 2.11
N VAL A 54 -4.31 -11.17 3.09
CA VAL A 54 -3.15 -11.28 3.99
C VAL A 54 -3.15 -12.60 4.75
N GLU A 55 -4.28 -13.04 5.30
CA GLU A 55 -4.40 -14.30 6.05
C GLU A 55 -4.12 -15.52 5.19
N ARG A 56 -4.60 -15.52 3.93
CA ARG A 56 -4.35 -16.63 2.99
C ARG A 56 -2.90 -16.74 2.54
N HIS A 57 -2.22 -15.61 2.41
CA HIS A 57 -0.88 -15.54 1.81
C HIS A 57 0.19 -15.01 2.76
N LYS A 58 -0.03 -15.13 4.07
CA LYS A 58 0.73 -14.48 5.13
C LYS A 58 2.23 -14.63 5.00
N ASP A 59 2.72 -15.86 4.86
CA ASP A 59 4.17 -16.13 4.80
C ASP A 59 4.80 -15.50 3.55
N SER A 60 4.11 -15.58 2.41
CA SER A 60 4.55 -14.97 1.16
C SER A 60 4.58 -13.45 1.26
N PHE A 61 3.54 -12.84 1.83
CA PHE A 61 3.48 -11.39 1.99
C PHE A 61 4.51 -10.88 2.99
N LEU A 62 4.75 -11.64 4.06
CA LEU A 62 5.77 -11.30 5.04
C LEU A 62 7.19 -11.34 4.43
N ASP A 63 7.45 -12.33 3.56
CA ASP A 63 8.70 -12.39 2.78
C ASP A 63 8.85 -11.19 1.83
N LEU A 64 7.80 -10.87 1.06
CA LEU A 64 7.80 -9.70 0.18
C LEU A 64 8.08 -8.40 0.95
N VAL A 65 7.35 -8.17 2.04
CA VAL A 65 7.46 -6.98 2.88
C VAL A 65 8.85 -6.85 3.48
N ARG A 66 9.43 -7.94 3.98
CA ARG A 66 10.76 -7.91 4.62
C ARG A 66 11.89 -7.79 3.62
N ASN A 67 11.80 -8.46 2.47
CA ASN A 67 12.96 -8.73 1.64
C ASN A 67 12.93 -8.08 0.26
N LYS A 68 11.73 -7.79 -0.30
CA LYS A 68 11.62 -7.48 -1.73
C LYS A 68 11.00 -6.11 -2.05
N LEU A 69 10.17 -5.56 -1.18
CA LEU A 69 9.45 -4.32 -1.43
C LEU A 69 10.17 -3.09 -0.87
N ASP A 70 10.01 -1.94 -1.52
CA ASP A 70 10.48 -0.64 -1.04
C ASP A 70 9.39 0.13 -0.28
N ILE A 71 8.15 0.07 -0.77
CA ILE A 71 6.99 0.78 -0.21
C ILE A 71 5.85 -0.21 0.00
N ILE A 72 5.28 -0.22 1.20
CA ILE A 72 4.17 -1.09 1.58
C ILE A 72 2.98 -0.22 1.98
N PHE A 73 1.83 -0.45 1.33
CA PHE A 73 0.54 0.11 1.72
C PHE A 73 -0.29 -0.94 2.43
N ALA A 74 -0.85 -0.56 3.57
CA ALA A 74 -1.76 -1.42 4.34
C ALA A 74 -2.78 -0.56 5.08
N ASN A 75 -3.93 -1.14 5.43
CA ASN A 75 -4.70 -0.60 6.53
C ASN A 75 -4.24 -1.20 7.86
N GLU A 76 -4.73 -0.63 8.97
CA GLU A 76 -4.32 -1.09 10.32
C GLU A 76 -4.64 -2.58 10.56
N GLN A 77 -5.75 -3.09 10.03
CA GLN A 77 -6.13 -4.50 10.20
C GLN A 77 -5.23 -5.43 9.39
N GLU A 78 -4.93 -5.08 8.16
CA GLU A 78 -4.03 -5.85 7.29
C GLU A 78 -2.64 -6.01 7.90
N ILE A 79 -2.03 -4.91 8.33
CA ILE A 79 -0.68 -4.98 8.90
C ILE A 79 -0.66 -5.71 10.25
N LYS A 80 -1.69 -5.54 11.09
CA LYS A 80 -1.85 -6.30 12.33
C LYS A 80 -1.99 -7.80 12.07
N SER A 81 -2.80 -8.18 11.07
CA SER A 81 -2.96 -9.56 10.65
C SER A 81 -1.63 -10.14 10.14
N LEU A 82 -0.90 -9.39 9.29
CA LEU A 82 0.37 -9.82 8.73
C LEU A 82 1.40 -10.17 9.81
N ILE A 83 1.57 -9.32 10.81
CA ILE A 83 2.57 -9.52 11.89
C ILE A 83 2.01 -10.21 13.13
N ASN A 84 0.75 -10.67 13.08
CA ASN A 84 0.07 -11.41 14.15
C ASN A 84 -0.02 -10.64 15.48
N THR A 85 -0.45 -9.39 15.43
CA THR A 85 -0.62 -8.55 16.62
C THR A 85 -1.99 -7.86 16.65
N THR A 86 -2.44 -7.46 17.83
CA THR A 86 -3.57 -6.56 18.03
C THR A 86 -3.14 -5.15 18.44
N ASN A 87 -1.84 -4.96 18.75
CA ASN A 87 -1.29 -3.74 19.30
C ASN A 87 -0.61 -2.88 18.21
N PHE A 88 -1.13 -1.66 18.01
CA PHE A 88 -0.54 -0.75 17.03
C PHE A 88 0.89 -0.28 17.37
N THR A 89 1.26 -0.28 18.65
CA THR A 89 2.64 0.03 19.07
C THR A 89 3.65 -0.99 18.52
N GLU A 90 3.24 -2.27 18.42
CA GLU A 90 4.06 -3.31 17.81
C GLU A 90 4.18 -3.14 16.29
N VAL A 91 3.13 -2.62 15.64
CA VAL A 91 3.18 -2.23 14.23
C VAL A 91 4.20 -1.12 13.99
N ILE A 92 4.23 -0.09 14.87
CA ILE A 92 5.24 0.98 14.80
C ILE A 92 6.65 0.40 14.99
N ALA A 93 6.84 -0.47 15.98
CA ALA A 93 8.13 -1.11 16.23
C ALA A 93 8.60 -1.94 15.02
N PHE A 94 7.69 -2.74 14.44
CA PHE A 94 7.95 -3.50 13.22
C PHE A 94 8.36 -2.59 12.06
N GLY A 95 7.60 -1.51 11.79
CA GLY A 95 7.90 -0.57 10.71
C GLY A 95 9.27 0.11 10.88
N LYS A 96 9.64 0.47 12.12
CA LYS A 96 10.96 1.04 12.41
C LYS A 96 12.11 0.07 12.14
N GLN A 97 11.90 -1.21 12.43
CA GLN A 97 12.90 -2.26 12.18
C GLN A 97 12.98 -2.67 10.70
N LEU A 98 11.92 -2.45 9.94
CA LEU A 98 11.81 -2.86 8.55
C LEU A 98 12.82 -2.15 7.63
N GLY A 99 13.19 -0.90 7.95
CA GLY A 99 14.11 -0.09 7.16
C GLY A 99 13.58 0.33 5.78
N LYS A 100 12.27 0.25 5.58
CA LYS A 100 11.55 0.53 4.33
C LYS A 100 10.42 1.53 4.59
N SER A 101 9.64 1.84 3.56
CA SER A 101 8.48 2.73 3.70
C SER A 101 7.22 1.92 3.99
N LEU A 102 6.70 1.98 5.21
CA LEU A 102 5.43 1.37 5.60
C LEU A 102 4.39 2.46 5.79
N ILE A 103 3.36 2.46 4.94
CA ILE A 103 2.31 3.48 4.88
C ILE A 103 0.99 2.84 5.30
N ILE A 104 0.39 3.34 6.39
CA ILE A 104 -0.75 2.69 7.04
C ILE A 104 -1.93 3.65 7.10
N THR A 105 -3.07 3.23 6.56
CA THR A 105 -4.35 3.92 6.77
C THR A 105 -5.06 3.39 8.01
N ARG A 106 -5.68 4.29 8.79
CA ARG A 106 -6.30 3.99 10.08
C ARG A 106 -7.74 4.51 10.18
N GLY A 107 -8.41 4.64 9.04
CA GLY A 107 -9.76 5.15 8.97
C GLY A 107 -9.91 6.53 9.63
N LYS A 108 -10.76 6.66 10.62
CA LYS A 108 -10.99 7.93 11.34
C LYS A 108 -9.77 8.45 12.12
N LEU A 109 -8.81 7.60 12.38
CA LEU A 109 -7.54 7.96 13.05
C LEU A 109 -6.49 8.51 12.07
N GLY A 110 -6.84 8.63 10.79
CA GLY A 110 -5.95 9.19 9.78
C GLY A 110 -5.01 8.17 9.16
N SER A 111 -3.76 8.53 8.98
CA SER A 111 -2.73 7.69 8.37
C SER A 111 -1.36 7.92 8.99
N VAL A 112 -0.48 6.93 8.88
CA VAL A 112 0.87 6.94 9.43
C VAL A 112 1.84 6.43 8.36
N ALA A 113 2.94 7.13 8.19
CA ALA A 113 4.10 6.66 7.45
C ALA A 113 5.25 6.35 8.41
N ILE A 114 5.88 5.20 8.25
CA ILE A 114 7.08 4.82 8.98
C ILE A 114 8.17 4.59 7.95
N ILE A 115 9.17 5.47 7.92
CA ILE A 115 10.21 5.51 6.88
C ILE A 115 11.56 5.69 7.55
N MET A 116 12.48 4.75 7.36
CA MET A 116 13.83 4.82 7.93
C MET A 116 13.84 5.08 9.46
N GLY A 117 12.82 4.57 10.17
CA GLY A 117 12.66 4.76 11.61
C GLY A 117 11.92 6.03 12.03
N GLU A 118 11.71 6.99 11.14
CA GLU A 118 10.86 8.16 11.35
C GLU A 118 9.38 7.78 11.29
N VAL A 119 8.56 8.39 12.14
CA VAL A 119 7.10 8.21 12.16
C VAL A 119 6.43 9.55 11.89
N VAL A 120 5.69 9.63 10.80
CA VAL A 120 4.93 10.82 10.41
C VAL A 120 3.45 10.48 10.38
N GLU A 121 2.64 11.28 11.04
CA GLU A 121 1.18 11.08 11.13
C GLU A 121 0.43 12.16 10.35
N CYS A 122 -0.72 11.77 9.81
CA CYS A 122 -1.65 12.68 9.14
C CYS A 122 -3.07 12.40 9.63
N ASP A 123 -3.75 13.45 10.08
CA ASP A 123 -5.14 13.36 10.52
C ASP A 123 -6.09 13.03 9.38
N SER A 124 -7.19 12.34 9.69
CA SER A 124 -8.29 12.16 8.74
C SER A 124 -9.05 13.46 8.50
N LYS A 125 -9.67 13.60 7.33
CA LYS A 125 -10.65 14.68 7.08
C LYS A 125 -11.89 14.46 7.95
N LYS A 126 -12.40 15.54 8.53
CA LYS A 126 -13.59 15.52 9.40
C LYS A 126 -14.87 15.81 8.60
N ASN A 127 -16.00 15.44 9.17
CA ASN A 127 -17.36 15.77 8.66
C ASN A 127 -17.61 15.23 7.23
N LEU A 128 -17.05 14.07 6.88
CA LEU A 128 -17.29 13.44 5.59
C LEU A 128 -18.61 12.65 5.60
N LYS A 129 -19.38 12.75 4.52
CA LYS A 129 -20.54 11.90 4.28
C LYS A 129 -20.06 10.61 3.59
N ILE A 130 -19.80 9.58 4.37
CA ILE A 130 -19.34 8.29 3.84
C ILE A 130 -20.51 7.58 3.19
N LEU A 131 -20.38 7.26 1.91
CA LEU A 131 -21.36 6.51 1.11
C LEU A 131 -20.84 5.11 0.74
N ASP A 132 -19.58 5.00 0.35
CA ASP A 132 -18.95 3.75 -0.08
C ASP A 132 -17.46 3.81 0.22
N LEU A 133 -16.87 2.72 0.70
CA LEU A 133 -15.43 2.63 1.00
C LEU A 133 -14.62 1.99 -0.14
N THR A 134 -15.29 1.57 -1.21
CA THR A 134 -14.64 0.93 -2.36
C THR A 134 -13.63 1.88 -3.01
N GLY A 135 -12.40 1.40 -3.18
CA GLY A 135 -11.31 2.17 -3.77
C GLY A 135 -10.66 3.21 -2.84
N ALA A 136 -11.04 3.26 -1.56
CA ALA A 136 -10.44 4.20 -0.61
C ALA A 136 -8.93 3.98 -0.44
N GLY A 137 -8.50 2.73 -0.35
CA GLY A 137 -7.09 2.33 -0.27
C GLY A 137 -6.32 2.67 -1.55
N ASP A 138 -6.90 2.36 -2.70
CA ASP A 138 -6.29 2.60 -4.01
C ASP A 138 -6.08 4.09 -4.27
N LEU A 139 -7.09 4.90 -3.97
CA LEU A 139 -7.01 6.35 -4.13
C LEU A 139 -6.06 6.97 -3.10
N PHE A 140 -5.99 6.42 -1.89
CA PHE A 140 -4.98 6.83 -0.91
C PHE A 140 -3.56 6.54 -1.42
N ALA A 141 -3.29 5.31 -1.86
CA ALA A 141 -1.99 4.91 -2.40
C ALA A 141 -1.62 5.76 -3.63
N SER A 142 -2.57 5.97 -4.55
CA SER A 142 -2.36 6.82 -5.73
C SER A 142 -1.99 8.26 -5.36
N GLY A 143 -2.69 8.86 -4.39
CA GLY A 143 -2.40 10.21 -3.91
C GLY A 143 -1.04 10.30 -3.22
N TYR A 144 -0.72 9.32 -2.38
CA TYR A 144 0.59 9.24 -1.72
C TYR A 144 1.73 9.09 -2.74
N LEU A 145 1.61 8.16 -3.68
CA LEU A 145 2.63 7.92 -4.72
C LEU A 145 2.79 9.12 -5.65
N HIS A 146 1.70 9.84 -5.95
CA HIS A 146 1.81 11.10 -6.68
C HIS A 146 2.71 12.10 -5.95
N GLY A 147 2.52 12.29 -4.64
CA GLY A 147 3.39 13.15 -3.84
C GLY A 147 4.83 12.64 -3.81
N TYR A 148 5.00 11.34 -3.58
CA TYR A 148 6.30 10.68 -3.54
C TYR A 148 7.12 10.87 -4.82
N ILE A 149 6.52 10.69 -6.01
CA ILE A 149 7.19 10.83 -7.32
C ILE A 149 7.52 12.31 -7.62
N ASN A 150 6.76 13.25 -7.06
CA ASN A 150 6.97 14.68 -7.25
C ASN A 150 7.76 15.34 -6.10
N ASP A 151 8.52 14.56 -5.34
CA ASP A 151 9.41 15.02 -4.26
C ASP A 151 8.72 15.84 -3.16
N TYR A 152 7.43 15.55 -2.88
CA TYR A 152 6.74 16.12 -1.73
C TYR A 152 7.31 15.53 -0.44
N SER A 153 7.22 16.27 0.65
CA SER A 153 7.53 15.73 1.97
C SER A 153 6.62 14.53 2.30
N ILE A 154 7.04 13.70 3.26
CA ILE A 154 6.24 12.54 3.73
C ILE A 154 4.85 13.02 4.18
N LYS A 155 4.81 14.14 4.90
CA LYS A 155 3.56 14.73 5.40
C LYS A 155 2.63 15.15 4.26
N GLU A 156 3.13 15.87 3.28
CA GLU A 156 2.36 16.33 2.11
C GLU A 156 1.87 15.14 1.27
N SER A 157 2.69 14.10 1.14
CA SER A 157 2.29 12.86 0.45
C SER A 157 1.16 12.14 1.18
N LEU A 158 1.19 12.05 2.52
CA LEU A 158 0.09 11.53 3.35
C LEU A 158 -1.17 12.39 3.22
N GLU A 159 -1.03 13.70 3.22
CA GLU A 159 -2.16 14.64 3.06
C GLU A 159 -2.81 14.46 1.67
N LYS A 160 -2.02 14.27 0.62
CA LYS A 160 -2.51 14.01 -0.73
C LYS A 160 -3.25 12.68 -0.82
N GLY A 161 -2.73 11.61 -0.23
CA GLY A 161 -3.42 10.32 -0.09
C GLY A 161 -4.73 10.47 0.66
N THR A 162 -4.73 11.18 1.78
CA THR A 162 -5.92 11.46 2.60
C THR A 162 -6.95 12.28 1.83
N GLU A 163 -6.54 13.27 1.04
CA GLU A 163 -7.42 14.04 0.16
C GLU A 163 -8.14 13.12 -0.84
N MET A 164 -7.37 12.30 -1.56
CA MET A 164 -7.91 11.44 -2.61
C MET A 164 -8.87 10.38 -2.06
N SER A 165 -8.50 9.71 -0.96
CA SER A 165 -9.39 8.74 -0.31
C SER A 165 -10.66 9.42 0.25
N SER A 166 -10.54 10.62 0.81
CA SER A 166 -11.69 11.37 1.32
C SER A 166 -12.69 11.78 0.23
N ARG A 167 -12.21 12.01 -0.99
CA ARG A 167 -13.08 12.33 -2.14
C ARG A 167 -13.86 11.10 -2.61
N ILE A 168 -13.21 9.93 -2.71
CA ILE A 168 -13.85 8.73 -3.24
C ILE A 168 -14.92 8.18 -2.28
N ILE A 169 -14.67 8.15 -0.97
CA ILE A 169 -15.61 7.57 0.00
C ILE A 169 -16.94 8.34 0.12
N GLN A 170 -17.05 9.52 -0.47
CA GLN A 170 -18.26 10.32 -0.56
C GLN A 170 -19.06 10.06 -1.85
N LYS A 171 -18.66 9.06 -2.62
CA LYS A 171 -19.31 8.63 -3.87
C LYS A 171 -19.55 7.12 -3.81
N ILE A 172 -20.38 6.63 -4.73
CA ILE A 172 -20.58 5.19 -4.94
C ILE A 172 -19.63 4.74 -6.04
N GLY A 173 -18.91 3.63 -5.79
CA GLY A 173 -17.95 3.05 -6.70
C GLY A 173 -16.52 3.60 -6.55
N ALA A 174 -15.58 2.96 -7.23
CA ALA A 174 -14.13 3.15 -7.04
C ALA A 174 -13.50 4.24 -7.94
N ARG A 175 -14.30 5.05 -8.67
CA ARG A 175 -13.78 6.05 -9.63
C ARG A 175 -14.24 7.45 -9.30
N LEU A 176 -13.31 8.40 -9.38
CA LEU A 176 -13.61 9.83 -9.36
C LEU A 176 -14.01 10.26 -10.78
N ASN A 177 -15.31 10.42 -11.02
CA ASN A 177 -15.84 11.02 -12.25
C ASN A 177 -15.84 12.53 -12.11
#